data_1027b221ac8180b351abc2d9c5759c2c
#
_entry.id   1027b221ac8180b351abc2d9c5759c2c
#
_cell.length_a   1.000
_cell.length_b   1.000
_cell.length_c   1.000
_cell.angle_alpha   90.00
_cell.angle_beta   90.00
_cell.angle_gamma   90.00
#
_symmetry.space_group_name_H-M   'P 1'
#
loop_
_entity.id
_entity.type
_entity.pdbx_description
1 polymer ?
#
loop_
_entity_poly.entity_id
_entity_poly.type
_entity_poly.pdbx_seq_one_letter_code
_entity_poly.pdbx_strand_id
1 'polypeptide(L)'
;PGGGGSQTFINAIQTDAAINPGNSGGPLLNMSGQVIGVNSAIATMPSLGGSSGSIGVGFAIPSNQVSKTVEQLIRTGKAEHPIIGVILDRQYQGEGVRILGEGEADQEPIVQGGPADLAGLQPGDIILEFESRPMTTPDELVVAIRAMSVGDEVDLRVRRGSATLNVTMTLQGRTPDS
;
A
#
# COMPACT_ATOMS: atom_id res chain seq x y z
N PRO A 1 -19.67 -12.21 13.03
CA PRO A 1 -18.46 -12.76 12.46
C PRO A 1 -18.33 -12.20 11.05
N GLY A 2 -17.74 -11.02 10.94
CA GLY A 2 -17.49 -10.33 9.70
C GLY A 2 -16.01 -10.46 9.40
N GLY A 3 -15.64 -11.31 8.42
CA GLY A 3 -14.32 -11.36 7.88
C GLY A 3 -14.04 -10.07 7.13
N GLY A 4 -13.34 -9.13 7.76
CA GLY A 4 -12.72 -8.01 7.09
C GLY A 4 -11.57 -8.54 6.25
N GLY A 5 -11.84 -8.83 4.96
CA GLY A 5 -10.80 -9.14 4.01
C GLY A 5 -9.87 -7.95 3.92
N SER A 6 -8.64 -8.11 4.38
CA SER A 6 -7.56 -7.14 4.21
C SER A 6 -7.37 -6.95 2.69
N GLN A 7 -7.92 -5.88 2.13
CA GLN A 7 -7.66 -5.53 0.73
C GLN A 7 -6.20 -5.11 0.65
N THR A 8 -5.39 -5.99 0.09
CA THR A 8 -3.99 -5.72 -0.17
C THR A 8 -3.91 -4.84 -1.42
N PHE A 9 -3.73 -3.53 -1.23
CA PHE A 9 -3.48 -2.61 -2.33
C PHE A 9 -2.08 -2.87 -2.87
N ILE A 10 -2.03 -3.35 -4.11
CA ILE A 10 -0.79 -3.63 -4.83
C ILE A 10 -0.71 -2.57 -5.92
N ASN A 11 0.45 -1.97 -6.11
CA ASN A 11 0.75 -1.19 -7.31
C ASN A 11 0.82 -2.19 -8.49
N ALA A 12 -0.34 -2.51 -9.08
CA ALA A 12 -0.49 -3.60 -10.03
C ALA A 12 -0.55 -3.06 -11.46
N ILE A 13 0.05 -3.80 -12.38
CA ILE A 13 -0.17 -3.59 -13.82
C ILE A 13 -1.57 -4.12 -14.15
N GLN A 14 -2.43 -3.23 -14.61
CA GLN A 14 -3.74 -3.60 -15.14
C GLN A 14 -3.60 -4.05 -16.60
N THR A 15 -4.25 -5.15 -16.97
CA THR A 15 -4.21 -5.71 -18.32
C THR A 15 -5.59 -6.21 -18.73
N ASP A 16 -5.89 -6.14 -20.01
CA ASP A 16 -7.04 -6.74 -20.65
C ASP A 16 -6.76 -8.18 -21.16
N ALA A 17 -5.51 -8.65 -20.99
CA ALA A 17 -5.19 -10.05 -21.22
C ALA A 17 -6.05 -10.97 -20.35
N ALA A 18 -6.47 -12.10 -20.90
CA ALA A 18 -7.35 -13.06 -20.23
C ALA A 18 -6.63 -13.70 -19.02
N ILE A 19 -6.76 -13.09 -17.83
CA ILE A 19 -6.29 -13.68 -16.58
C ILE A 19 -7.42 -14.51 -15.98
N ASN A 20 -7.20 -15.82 -15.92
CA ASN A 20 -8.17 -16.81 -15.42
C ASN A 20 -7.50 -17.69 -14.34
N PRO A 21 -8.30 -18.44 -13.55
CA PRO A 21 -7.75 -19.46 -12.66
C PRO A 21 -6.82 -20.42 -13.43
N GLY A 22 -5.60 -20.59 -12.90
CA GLY A 22 -4.51 -21.33 -13.55
C GLY A 22 -3.41 -20.45 -14.14
N ASN A 23 -3.67 -19.17 -14.44
CA ASN A 23 -2.65 -18.23 -14.91
C ASN A 23 -1.90 -17.53 -13.76
N SER A 24 -2.39 -17.61 -12.54
CA SER A 24 -1.72 -17.00 -11.37
C SER A 24 -0.32 -17.56 -11.17
N GLY A 25 0.64 -16.67 -10.94
CA GLY A 25 2.05 -17.02 -10.84
C GLY A 25 2.78 -17.09 -12.18
N GLY A 26 2.04 -17.10 -13.30
CA GLY A 26 2.62 -17.04 -14.65
C GLY A 26 3.09 -15.63 -15.01
N PRO A 27 4.00 -15.48 -15.99
CA PRO A 27 4.54 -14.19 -16.40
C PRO A 27 3.54 -13.39 -17.24
N LEU A 28 3.49 -12.07 -17.02
CA LEU A 28 2.94 -11.11 -17.95
C LEU A 28 4.08 -10.61 -18.84
N LEU A 29 3.92 -10.77 -20.16
CA LEU A 29 4.94 -10.40 -21.14
C LEU A 29 4.51 -9.14 -21.92
N ASN A 30 5.50 -8.33 -22.29
CA ASN A 30 5.28 -7.25 -23.25
C ASN A 30 5.45 -7.78 -24.70
N MET A 31 5.23 -6.93 -25.70
CA MET A 31 5.35 -7.27 -27.12
C MET A 31 6.77 -7.67 -27.55
N SER A 32 7.77 -7.38 -26.75
CA SER A 32 9.17 -7.77 -26.96
C SER A 32 9.55 -9.09 -26.27
N GLY A 33 8.55 -9.78 -25.65
CA GLY A 33 8.78 -11.03 -24.93
C GLY A 33 9.44 -10.87 -23.56
N GLN A 34 9.52 -9.65 -23.01
CA GLN A 34 10.09 -9.39 -21.70
C GLN A 34 9.04 -9.57 -20.61
N VAL A 35 9.42 -10.15 -19.47
CA VAL A 35 8.56 -10.28 -18.29
C VAL A 35 8.42 -8.92 -17.62
N ILE A 36 7.22 -8.35 -17.68
CA ILE A 36 6.88 -7.06 -17.04
C ILE A 36 6.14 -7.23 -15.72
N GLY A 37 5.63 -8.42 -15.44
CA GLY A 37 4.93 -8.71 -14.19
C GLY A 37 4.66 -10.19 -13.99
N VAL A 38 4.09 -10.51 -12.82
CA VAL A 38 3.61 -11.84 -12.44
C VAL A 38 2.11 -11.78 -12.23
N ASN A 39 1.35 -12.58 -12.95
CA ASN A 39 -0.11 -12.59 -12.89
C ASN A 39 -0.61 -12.91 -11.49
N SER A 40 -1.58 -12.13 -11.02
CA SER A 40 -2.27 -12.36 -9.76
C SER A 40 -3.76 -12.42 -10.03
N ALA A 41 -4.41 -13.52 -9.70
CA ALA A 41 -5.86 -13.67 -9.84
C ALA A 41 -6.56 -12.86 -8.73
N ILE A 42 -6.62 -11.53 -8.87
CA ILE A 42 -7.31 -10.69 -7.92
C ILE A 42 -8.19 -9.70 -8.66
N ALA A 43 -9.43 -9.97 -8.71
CA ALA A 43 -10.62 -9.16 -8.64
C ALA A 43 -11.79 -10.01 -9.09
N THR A 44 -12.19 -10.93 -8.27
CA THR A 44 -13.57 -11.42 -8.35
C THR A 44 -14.43 -10.42 -7.63
N MET A 45 -15.15 -9.55 -8.35
CA MET A 45 -16.37 -8.99 -7.79
C MET A 45 -17.29 -10.16 -7.47
N PRO A 46 -17.93 -10.18 -6.27
CA PRO A 46 -19.01 -11.14 -6.02
C PRO A 46 -20.13 -10.83 -7.01
N SER A 47 -20.21 -11.59 -8.10
CA SER A 47 -21.35 -11.52 -8.98
C SER A 47 -22.51 -12.25 -8.30
N LEU A 48 -23.60 -11.55 -8.08
CA LEU A 48 -24.91 -12.12 -7.79
C LEU A 48 -25.30 -13.09 -8.93
N GLY A 49 -25.00 -14.39 -8.75
CA GLY A 49 -25.38 -15.45 -9.69
C GLY A 49 -24.20 -16.09 -10.41
N GLY A 50 -23.53 -16.98 -9.74
CA GLY A 50 -22.83 -18.18 -10.20
C GLY A 50 -22.15 -18.16 -11.56
N SER A 51 -21.01 -17.51 -11.67
CA SER A 51 -19.88 -17.83 -12.57
C SER A 51 -18.77 -16.83 -12.32
N SER A 52 -17.65 -17.27 -11.75
CA SER A 52 -16.43 -16.46 -11.61
C SER A 52 -15.76 -16.32 -12.98
N GLY A 53 -16.27 -15.43 -13.82
CA GLY A 53 -15.65 -15.03 -15.06
C GLY A 53 -14.88 -13.72 -14.88
N SER A 54 -13.71 -13.61 -15.48
CA SER A 54 -13.00 -12.34 -15.59
C SER A 54 -13.91 -11.33 -16.30
N ILE A 55 -14.14 -10.18 -15.68
CA ILE A 55 -14.84 -9.04 -16.33
C ILE A 55 -13.93 -8.30 -17.33
N GLY A 56 -12.88 -8.94 -17.85
CA GLY A 56 -11.96 -8.37 -18.84
C GLY A 56 -10.88 -7.49 -18.26
N VAL A 57 -10.68 -7.52 -16.94
CA VAL A 57 -9.60 -6.79 -16.26
C VAL A 57 -8.79 -7.76 -15.41
N GLY A 58 -7.52 -7.94 -15.75
CA GLY A 58 -6.54 -8.70 -14.98
C GLY A 58 -5.53 -7.79 -14.32
N PHE A 59 -4.87 -8.31 -13.29
CA PHE A 59 -3.80 -7.60 -12.57
C PHE A 59 -2.54 -8.45 -12.50
N ALA A 60 -1.38 -7.80 -12.64
CA ALA A 60 -0.09 -8.42 -12.45
C ALA A 60 0.80 -7.59 -11.52
N ILE A 61 1.55 -8.27 -10.66
CA ILE A 61 2.54 -7.63 -9.79
C ILE A 61 3.72 -7.22 -10.67
N PRO A 62 4.16 -5.95 -10.67
CA PRO A 62 5.28 -5.49 -11.49
C PRO A 62 6.56 -6.28 -11.23
N SER A 63 7.31 -6.59 -12.30
CA SER A 63 8.53 -7.40 -12.20
C SER A 63 9.61 -6.81 -11.29
N ASN A 64 9.73 -5.48 -11.21
CA ASN A 64 10.64 -4.80 -10.29
C ASN A 64 10.25 -5.03 -8.81
N GLN A 65 8.97 -5.05 -8.50
CA GLN A 65 8.49 -5.36 -7.14
C GLN A 65 8.73 -6.84 -6.80
N VAL A 66 8.49 -7.74 -7.76
CA VAL A 66 8.78 -9.17 -7.60
C VAL A 66 10.26 -9.37 -7.31
N SER A 67 11.17 -8.76 -8.11
CA SER A 67 12.61 -8.86 -7.91
C SER A 67 13.04 -8.40 -6.52
N LYS A 68 12.58 -7.24 -6.05
CA LYS A 68 12.88 -6.73 -4.70
C LYS A 68 12.45 -7.73 -3.61
N THR A 69 11.22 -8.25 -3.71
CA THR A 69 10.67 -9.20 -2.73
C THR A 69 11.44 -10.52 -2.73
N VAL A 70 11.76 -11.06 -3.92
CA VAL A 70 12.50 -12.30 -4.07
C VAL A 70 13.94 -12.16 -3.54
N GLU A 71 14.62 -11.06 -3.82
CA GLU A 71 15.95 -10.78 -3.27
C GLU A 71 15.95 -10.71 -1.74
N GLN A 72 14.93 -10.10 -1.13
CA GLN A 72 14.77 -10.11 0.34
C GLN A 72 14.60 -11.53 0.86
N LEU A 73 13.69 -12.31 0.26
CA LEU A 73 13.43 -13.70 0.65
C LEU A 73 14.69 -14.57 0.54
N ILE A 74 15.48 -14.41 -0.53
CA ILE A 74 16.73 -15.16 -0.72
C ILE A 74 17.75 -14.78 0.36
N ARG A 75 17.89 -13.48 0.70
CA ARG A 75 18.88 -13.02 1.67
C ARG A 75 18.51 -13.26 3.11
N THR A 76 17.23 -13.09 3.47
CA THR A 76 16.79 -13.00 4.86
C THR A 76 15.73 -14.04 5.24
N GLY A 77 15.16 -14.73 4.25
CA GLY A 77 14.03 -15.65 4.47
C GLY A 77 12.71 -14.92 4.76
N LYS A 78 12.69 -13.58 4.75
CA LYS A 78 11.51 -12.75 5.06
C LYS A 78 11.34 -11.66 4.03
N ALA A 79 10.09 -11.36 3.69
CA ALA A 79 9.73 -10.18 2.90
C ALA A 79 9.14 -9.13 3.83
N GLU A 80 9.74 -7.96 3.87
CA GLU A 80 9.27 -6.81 4.65
C GLU A 80 8.63 -5.79 3.72
N HIS A 81 7.55 -5.18 4.19
CA HIS A 81 6.92 -4.06 3.49
C HIS A 81 7.21 -2.77 4.24
N PRO A 82 7.54 -1.67 3.51
CA PRO A 82 7.73 -0.38 4.15
C PRO A 82 6.41 0.10 4.77
N ILE A 83 6.51 0.66 5.97
CA ILE A 83 5.39 1.27 6.69
C ILE A 83 5.80 2.60 7.29
N ILE A 84 4.82 3.46 7.55
CA ILE A 84 4.97 4.69 8.33
C ILE A 84 4.47 4.54 9.77
N GLY A 85 3.74 3.46 10.08
CA GLY A 85 3.30 3.13 11.44
C GLY A 85 2.14 4.00 11.94
N VAL A 86 1.12 4.25 11.11
CA VAL A 86 -0.09 5.00 11.46
C VAL A 86 -1.36 4.25 11.09
N ILE A 87 -2.46 4.56 11.78
CA ILE A 87 -3.81 4.18 11.38
C ILE A 87 -4.45 5.37 10.66
N LEU A 88 -4.90 5.13 9.42
CA LEU A 88 -5.51 6.16 8.58
C LEU A 88 -7.02 6.19 8.76
N ASP A 89 -7.59 7.40 8.84
CA ASP A 89 -9.04 7.61 8.88
C ASP A 89 -9.64 7.43 7.48
N ARG A 90 -10.33 6.31 7.27
CA ARG A 90 -11.00 6.00 6.01
C ARG A 90 -12.32 6.73 5.80
N GLN A 91 -12.84 7.39 6.83
CA GLN A 91 -14.11 8.15 6.77
C GLN A 91 -13.89 9.65 6.57
N TYR A 92 -12.65 10.11 6.65
CA TYR A 92 -12.31 11.51 6.42
C TYR A 92 -12.60 11.94 4.99
N GLN A 93 -13.36 13.04 4.82
CA GLN A 93 -13.80 13.58 3.53
C GLN A 93 -13.11 14.90 3.17
N GLY A 94 -12.15 15.35 3.97
CA GLY A 94 -11.43 16.61 3.72
C GLY A 94 -10.27 16.43 2.74
N GLU A 95 -9.53 17.52 2.54
CA GLU A 95 -8.30 17.52 1.74
C GLU A 95 -7.17 16.74 2.44
N GLY A 96 -6.51 15.85 1.71
CA GLY A 96 -5.41 15.04 2.23
C GLY A 96 -5.88 13.74 2.88
N VAL A 97 -4.97 13.08 3.59
CA VAL A 97 -5.19 11.80 4.28
C VAL A 97 -4.98 11.99 5.78
N ARG A 98 -6.06 11.85 6.57
CA ARG A 98 -6.02 12.06 8.01
C ARG A 98 -5.48 10.81 8.73
N ILE A 99 -4.56 11.01 9.66
CA ILE A 99 -4.22 10.04 10.69
C ILE A 99 -5.38 10.02 11.69
N LEU A 100 -5.80 8.86 12.13
CA LEU A 100 -6.89 8.72 13.09
C LEU A 100 -6.60 9.54 14.36
N GLY A 101 -7.64 10.14 14.94
CA GLY A 101 -7.51 10.93 16.17
C GLY A 101 -7.31 10.06 17.40
N GLU A 102 -6.83 10.67 18.46
CA GLU A 102 -6.68 10.00 19.76
C GLU A 102 -8.05 9.53 20.28
N GLY A 103 -8.14 8.27 20.70
CA GLY A 103 -9.40 7.68 21.21
C GLY A 103 -10.46 7.36 20.16
N GLU A 104 -10.18 7.54 18.85
CA GLU A 104 -11.11 7.18 17.77
C GLU A 104 -11.03 5.69 17.39
N ALA A 105 -10.08 4.92 17.96
CA ALA A 105 -9.95 3.47 17.80
C ALA A 105 -9.54 2.80 19.11
N ASP A 106 -9.68 1.46 19.16
CA ASP A 106 -9.21 0.64 20.28
C ASP A 106 -7.68 0.51 20.34
N GLN A 107 -6.99 0.98 19.31
CA GLN A 107 -5.53 0.92 19.18
C GLN A 107 -4.98 2.34 19.05
N GLU A 108 -3.74 2.52 19.51
CA GLU A 108 -3.00 3.76 19.32
C GLU A 108 -2.89 4.12 17.83
N PRO A 109 -3.31 5.34 17.43
CA PRO A 109 -3.28 5.77 16.03
C PRO A 109 -1.88 5.80 15.41
N ILE A 110 -0.85 5.92 16.23
CA ILE A 110 0.56 5.95 15.84
C ILE A 110 1.30 4.88 16.63
N VAL A 111 2.05 4.05 15.92
CA VAL A 111 2.87 3.00 16.53
C VAL A 111 4.02 3.64 17.30
N GLN A 112 4.10 3.41 18.61
CA GLN A 112 5.17 3.93 19.46
C GLN A 112 6.54 3.39 18.99
N GLY A 113 7.51 4.28 18.82
CA GLY A 113 8.84 3.97 18.29
C GLY A 113 8.84 3.68 16.79
N GLY A 114 7.69 3.79 16.12
CA GLY A 114 7.59 3.67 14.66
C GLY A 114 8.03 4.92 13.90
N PRO A 115 8.11 4.87 12.56
CA PRO A 115 8.58 5.99 11.73
C PRO A 115 7.84 7.30 12.00
N ALA A 116 6.52 7.25 12.07
CA ALA A 116 5.68 8.42 12.29
C ALA A 116 5.92 9.04 13.67
N ASP A 117 6.04 8.22 14.71
CA ASP A 117 6.31 8.66 16.07
C ASP A 117 7.70 9.33 16.16
N LEU A 118 8.73 8.68 15.62
CA LEU A 118 10.09 9.21 15.59
C LEU A 118 10.21 10.51 14.78
N ALA A 119 9.38 10.68 13.76
CA ALA A 119 9.30 11.89 12.94
C ALA A 119 8.40 12.97 13.58
N GLY A 120 7.77 12.69 14.72
CA GLY A 120 6.95 13.63 15.46
C GLY A 120 5.57 13.89 14.87
N LEU A 121 5.03 12.95 14.08
CA LEU A 121 3.62 12.98 13.68
C LEU A 121 2.71 12.77 14.90
N GLN A 122 1.50 13.32 14.82
CA GLN A 122 0.52 13.26 15.90
C GLN A 122 -0.83 12.74 15.40
N PRO A 123 -1.62 12.09 16.28
CA PRO A 123 -3.00 11.76 15.97
C PRO A 123 -3.77 12.99 15.49
N GLY A 124 -4.55 12.81 14.42
CA GLY A 124 -5.32 13.89 13.79
C GLY A 124 -4.55 14.72 12.75
N ASP A 125 -3.23 14.51 12.56
CA ASP A 125 -2.49 15.14 11.48
C ASP A 125 -3.05 14.73 10.12
N ILE A 126 -2.99 15.64 9.15
CA ILE A 126 -3.47 15.41 7.79
C ILE A 126 -2.29 15.46 6.83
N ILE A 127 -1.99 14.35 6.20
CA ILE A 127 -0.94 14.22 5.19
C ILE A 127 -1.47 14.80 3.89
N LEU A 128 -0.93 15.93 3.45
CA LEU A 128 -1.30 16.61 2.23
C LEU A 128 -0.50 16.12 1.02
N GLU A 129 0.80 15.87 1.24
CA GLU A 129 1.71 15.38 0.20
C GLU A 129 2.65 14.31 0.76
N PHE A 130 3.02 13.39 -0.11
CA PHE A 130 4.05 12.38 0.09
C PHE A 130 5.01 12.46 -1.10
N GLU A 131 6.33 12.70 -0.87
CA GLU A 131 7.32 12.88 -1.94
C GLU A 131 6.88 13.93 -3.00
N SER A 132 6.40 15.09 -2.53
CA SER A 132 5.90 16.19 -3.36
C SER A 132 4.68 15.83 -4.23
N ARG A 133 4.05 14.67 -4.02
CA ARG A 133 2.82 14.25 -4.70
C ARG A 133 1.63 14.48 -3.79
N PRO A 134 0.60 15.21 -4.22
CA PRO A 134 -0.63 15.37 -3.44
C PRO A 134 -1.27 14.01 -3.15
N MET A 135 -1.72 13.82 -1.91
CA MET A 135 -2.44 12.63 -1.48
C MET A 135 -3.91 12.98 -1.24
N THR A 136 -4.81 12.20 -1.80
CA THR A 136 -6.25 12.44 -1.70
C THR A 136 -6.99 11.32 -1.00
N THR A 137 -6.46 10.10 -1.03
CA THR A 137 -7.06 8.93 -0.39
C THR A 137 -6.05 8.14 0.43
N PRO A 138 -6.49 7.44 1.50
CA PRO A 138 -5.65 6.51 2.25
C PRO A 138 -4.98 5.45 1.37
N ASP A 139 -5.69 5.00 0.34
CA ASP A 139 -5.20 3.93 -0.54
C ASP A 139 -4.06 4.42 -1.44
N GLU A 140 -4.13 5.66 -1.94
CA GLU A 140 -3.02 6.29 -2.69
C GLU A 140 -1.76 6.39 -1.83
N LEU A 141 -1.90 6.80 -0.57
CA LEU A 141 -0.76 6.89 0.35
C LEU A 141 -0.14 5.51 0.62
N VAL A 142 -0.97 4.49 0.86
CA VAL A 142 -0.48 3.10 1.06
C VAL A 142 0.27 2.59 -0.16
N VAL A 143 -0.25 2.84 -1.37
CA VAL A 143 0.41 2.47 -2.64
C VAL A 143 1.74 3.21 -2.79
N ALA A 144 1.78 4.51 -2.49
CA ALA A 144 2.99 5.32 -2.58
C ALA A 144 4.08 4.82 -1.62
N ILE A 145 3.71 4.53 -0.36
CA ILE A 145 4.64 3.96 0.64
C ILE A 145 5.18 2.60 0.18
N ARG A 146 4.32 1.71 -0.34
CA ARG A 146 4.73 0.37 -0.80
C ARG A 146 5.62 0.38 -2.03
N ALA A 147 5.63 1.47 -2.79
CA ALA A 147 6.56 1.64 -3.91
C ALA A 147 7.99 1.94 -3.46
N MET A 148 8.17 2.38 -2.21
CA MET A 148 9.46 2.69 -1.60
C MET A 148 10.14 1.41 -1.08
N SER A 149 11.32 1.57 -0.49
CA SER A 149 12.07 0.49 0.18
C SER A 149 12.14 0.74 1.69
N VAL A 150 12.30 -0.33 2.45
CA VAL A 150 12.61 -0.22 3.88
C VAL A 150 13.96 0.50 4.03
N GLY A 151 13.99 1.52 4.89
CA GLY A 151 15.15 2.38 5.11
C GLY A 151 15.20 3.62 4.22
N ASP A 152 14.30 3.77 3.24
CA ASP A 152 14.21 5.00 2.46
C ASP A 152 13.76 6.16 3.37
N GLU A 153 14.38 7.31 3.16
CA GLU A 153 13.97 8.58 3.75
C GLU A 153 12.94 9.23 2.83
N VAL A 154 11.82 9.66 3.39
CA VAL A 154 10.69 10.24 2.63
C VAL A 154 10.24 11.56 3.26
N ASP A 155 9.80 12.47 2.40
CA ASP A 155 9.30 13.79 2.79
C ASP A 155 7.76 13.84 2.74
N LEU A 156 7.17 14.36 3.81
CA LEU A 156 5.74 14.61 3.91
C LEU A 156 5.46 16.09 4.16
N ARG A 157 4.40 16.58 3.54
CA ARG A 157 3.79 17.85 3.91
C ARG A 157 2.51 17.56 4.70
N VAL A 158 2.46 18.04 5.94
CA VAL A 158 1.44 17.67 6.91
C VAL A 158 0.74 18.91 7.43
N ARG A 159 -0.58 18.88 7.59
CA ARG A 159 -1.36 19.91 8.26
C ARG A 159 -1.71 19.44 9.67
N ARG A 160 -1.31 20.26 10.65
CA ARG A 160 -1.66 20.13 12.07
C ARG A 160 -2.45 21.34 12.52
N GLY A 161 -3.75 21.20 12.69
CA GLY A 161 -4.64 22.33 12.91
C GLY A 161 -4.58 23.34 11.77
N SER A 162 -4.12 24.58 12.02
CA SER A 162 -3.93 25.62 11.01
C SER A 162 -2.51 25.69 10.44
N ALA A 163 -1.57 24.94 10.99
CA ALA A 163 -0.16 24.97 10.58
C ALA A 163 0.14 23.89 9.52
N THR A 164 1.02 24.22 8.59
CA THR A 164 1.59 23.25 7.64
C THR A 164 3.05 23.00 8.00
N LEU A 165 3.44 21.74 8.11
CA LEU A 165 4.74 21.26 8.52
C LEU A 165 5.34 20.39 7.42
N ASN A 166 6.66 20.49 7.23
CA ASN A 166 7.40 19.50 6.46
C ASN A 166 8.04 18.52 7.44
N VAL A 167 7.83 17.24 7.20
CA VAL A 167 8.29 16.15 8.07
C VAL A 167 9.04 15.16 7.21
N THR A 168 10.30 14.90 7.55
CA THR A 168 11.11 13.84 6.95
C THR A 168 11.11 12.64 7.88
N MET A 169 10.90 11.43 7.33
CA MET A 169 10.95 10.18 8.11
C MET A 169 11.63 9.07 7.36
N THR A 170 12.22 8.13 8.10
CA THR A 170 12.80 6.91 7.56
C THR A 170 11.80 5.76 7.67
N LEU A 171 11.47 5.11 6.55
CA LEU A 171 10.52 3.99 6.51
C LEU A 171 11.10 2.75 7.22
N GLN A 172 10.27 2.09 8.03
CA GLN A 172 10.62 0.82 8.66
C GLN A 172 9.94 -0.36 7.96
N GLY A 173 10.53 -1.54 8.11
CA GLY A 173 9.97 -2.78 7.61
C GLY A 173 8.98 -3.40 8.58
N ARG A 174 7.87 -3.92 8.07
CA ARG A 174 6.96 -4.79 8.79
C ARG A 174 6.83 -6.11 8.04
N THR A 175 6.97 -7.23 8.76
CA THR A 175 6.65 -8.55 8.23
C THR A 175 5.13 -8.80 8.31
N PRO A 176 4.56 -9.62 7.40
CA PRO A 176 3.13 -9.90 7.42
C PRO A 176 2.60 -10.51 8.72
N ASP A 177 3.50 -11.10 9.51
CA ASP A 177 3.18 -11.84 10.75
C ASP A 177 3.49 -11.04 12.04
N SER A 178 3.81 -9.76 11.94
CA SER A 178 4.15 -8.89 13.08
C SER A 178 3.11 -7.79 13.33
#